data_5c9d0af1c6f36c6ed8cdc3bdfc8b7151
#
_entry.id   5c9d0af1c6f36c6ed8cdc3bdfc8b7151
#
_cell.length_a   1.000
_cell.length_b   1.000
_cell.length_c   1.000
_cell.angle_alpha   90.00
_cell.angle_beta   90.00
_cell.angle_gamma   90.00
#
_symmetry.space_group_name_H-M   'P 1'
#
loop_
_entity.id
_entity.type
_entity.pdbx_description
1 polymer ?
#
loop_
_entity_poly.entity_id
_entity_poly.type
_entity_poly.pdbx_seq_one_letter_code
_entity_poly.pdbx_strand_id
1 'polypeptide(L)'
;MTQELPNSIKDVMTGMPGAFQADKAGGANATIQFNFSGTEPGSYYAKVADGKCEVTEGTADAPTVTINSPSEVWLKVMRRELDGATAFMSGQFTFTGDMGVLMQMGGWFGQG
;
A
#
# COMPACT_ATOMS: atom_id res chain seq x y z
N MET A 1 -18.74 15.03 8.48
CA MET A 1 -18.17 14.92 7.17
C MET A 1 -17.91 13.49 6.78
N THR A 2 -18.39 13.10 5.64
CA THR A 2 -18.26 11.73 5.20
C THR A 2 -16.87 11.51 4.61
N GLN A 3 -16.22 10.46 5.04
CA GLN A 3 -14.95 10.08 4.48
C GLN A 3 -15.22 9.23 3.24
N GLU A 4 -14.76 9.69 2.11
CA GLU A 4 -14.98 8.95 0.88
C GLU A 4 -13.98 7.81 0.77
N LEU A 5 -14.47 6.65 0.37
CA LEU A 5 -13.63 5.52 0.06
C LEU A 5 -13.02 5.71 -1.33
N PRO A 6 -11.82 5.18 -1.56
CA PRO A 6 -11.20 5.32 -2.88
C PRO A 6 -12.00 4.58 -3.94
N ASN A 7 -12.07 5.15 -5.13
CA ASN A 7 -12.78 4.56 -6.26
C ASN A 7 -11.85 3.93 -7.28
N SER A 8 -10.55 4.16 -7.17
CA SER A 8 -9.57 3.66 -8.11
C SER A 8 -8.24 3.46 -7.41
N ILE A 9 -7.35 2.73 -8.06
CA ILE A 9 -5.99 2.56 -7.54
C ILE A 9 -5.27 3.89 -7.51
N LYS A 10 -5.50 4.74 -8.49
CA LYS A 10 -4.90 6.07 -8.49
C LYS A 10 -5.32 6.85 -7.24
N ASP A 11 -6.59 6.76 -6.87
CA ASP A 11 -7.08 7.41 -5.65
C ASP A 11 -6.40 6.84 -4.42
N VAL A 12 -6.24 5.52 -4.35
CA VAL A 12 -5.55 4.86 -3.25
C VAL A 12 -4.13 5.39 -3.11
N MET A 13 -3.40 5.40 -4.21
CA MET A 13 -2.00 5.82 -4.19
C MET A 13 -1.87 7.31 -3.87
N THR A 14 -2.72 8.13 -4.46
CA THR A 14 -2.69 9.57 -4.23
C THR A 14 -3.01 9.92 -2.78
N GLY A 15 -3.88 9.13 -2.15
CA GLY A 15 -4.29 9.37 -0.77
C GLY A 15 -3.33 8.82 0.28
N MET A 16 -2.38 7.96 -0.11
CA MET A 16 -1.47 7.34 0.86
C MET A 16 -0.70 8.35 1.71
N PRO A 17 -0.09 9.39 1.13
CA PRO A 17 0.66 10.33 1.98
C PRO A 17 -0.22 10.99 3.05
N GLY A 18 -1.47 11.27 2.73
CA GLY A 18 -2.40 11.86 3.69
C GLY A 18 -2.86 10.91 4.76
N ALA A 19 -2.85 9.61 4.48
CA ALA A 19 -3.22 8.59 5.44
C ALA A 19 -2.05 8.12 6.30
N PHE A 20 -0.84 8.52 5.96
CA PHE A 20 0.37 8.08 6.66
C PHE A 20 0.44 8.66 8.06
N GLN A 21 0.67 7.81 9.04
CA GLN A 21 0.78 8.19 10.43
C GLN A 21 2.23 8.15 10.87
N ALA A 22 2.88 9.31 10.83
CA ALA A 22 4.32 9.41 11.12
C ALA A 22 4.67 8.95 12.53
N ASP A 23 3.80 9.21 13.48
CA ASP A 23 4.02 8.81 14.87
C ASP A 23 4.05 7.29 15.03
N LYS A 24 3.31 6.57 14.21
CA LYS A 24 3.29 5.11 14.27
C LYS A 24 4.45 4.49 13.50
N ALA A 25 4.95 5.19 12.50
CA ALA A 25 6.10 4.71 11.74
C ALA A 25 7.41 4.91 12.48
N GLY A 26 7.45 5.86 13.40
CA GLY A 26 8.69 6.18 14.12
C GLY A 26 9.76 6.64 13.16
N GLY A 27 10.94 6.07 13.24
CA GLY A 27 12.05 6.39 12.34
C GLY A 27 12.19 5.43 11.19
N ALA A 28 11.11 4.78 10.78
CA ALA A 28 11.17 3.76 9.74
C ALA A 28 11.63 4.32 8.40
N ASN A 29 12.44 3.52 7.70
CA ASN A 29 12.86 3.79 6.33
C ASN A 29 12.50 2.57 5.50
N ALA A 30 11.62 2.75 4.53
CA ALA A 30 11.18 1.64 3.70
C ALA A 30 10.67 2.15 2.37
N THR A 31 10.83 1.33 1.33
CA THR A 31 10.24 1.60 0.03
C THR A 31 9.35 0.43 -0.33
N ILE A 32 8.09 0.70 -0.55
CA ILE A 32 7.10 -0.32 -0.88
C ILE A 32 6.74 -0.17 -2.35
N GLN A 33 7.04 -1.19 -3.14
CA GLN A 33 6.70 -1.23 -4.55
C GLN A 33 5.33 -1.88 -4.72
N PHE A 34 4.45 -1.24 -5.46
CA PHE A 34 3.13 -1.79 -5.78
C PHE A 34 3.07 -2.04 -7.28
N ASN A 35 2.82 -3.28 -7.67
CA ASN A 35 2.63 -3.65 -9.06
C ASN A 35 1.20 -4.14 -9.23
N PHE A 36 0.40 -3.39 -9.97
CA PHE A 36 -1.00 -3.70 -10.15
C PHE A 36 -1.25 -4.27 -11.55
N SER A 37 -2.15 -5.23 -11.61
CA SER A 37 -2.62 -5.84 -12.85
C SER A 37 -4.13 -5.74 -12.89
N GLY A 38 -4.76 -6.32 -13.89
CA GLY A 38 -6.21 -6.33 -13.97
C GLY A 38 -6.78 -5.10 -14.65
N THR A 39 -7.87 -4.57 -14.09
CA THR A 39 -8.62 -3.50 -14.75
C THR A 39 -7.92 -2.16 -14.72
N GLU A 40 -7.08 -1.94 -13.73
CA GLU A 40 -6.34 -0.67 -13.61
C GLU A 40 -4.85 -0.98 -13.39
N PRO A 41 -4.14 -1.43 -14.45
CA PRO A 41 -2.73 -1.79 -14.29
C PRO A 41 -1.85 -0.58 -14.09
N GLY A 42 -0.74 -0.78 -13.40
CA GLY A 42 0.21 0.29 -13.17
C GLY A 42 1.16 -0.08 -12.05
N SER A 43 2.25 0.67 -11.95
CA SER A 43 3.24 0.47 -10.90
C SER A 43 3.45 1.78 -10.17
N TYR A 44 3.56 1.69 -8.85
CA TYR A 44 3.79 2.84 -7.99
C TYR A 44 4.71 2.40 -6.87
N TYR A 45 5.41 3.34 -6.27
CA TYR A 45 6.13 3.02 -5.05
C TYR A 45 5.93 4.12 -4.02
N ALA A 46 5.90 3.70 -2.75
CA ALA A 46 5.76 4.59 -1.62
C ALA A 46 7.08 4.58 -0.86
N LYS A 47 7.70 5.73 -0.73
CA LYS A 47 8.94 5.87 0.02
C LYS A 47 8.62 6.48 1.39
N VAL A 48 8.92 5.72 2.43
CA VAL A 48 8.73 6.15 3.82
C VAL A 48 10.08 6.46 4.42
N ALA A 49 10.29 7.70 4.81
CA ALA A 49 11.54 8.13 5.42
C ALA A 49 11.32 9.47 6.13
N ASP A 50 12.04 9.69 7.21
CA ASP A 50 12.03 10.96 7.92
C ASP A 50 10.63 11.43 8.31
N GLY A 51 9.78 10.49 8.68
CA GLY A 51 8.41 10.80 9.09
C GLY A 51 7.49 11.22 7.97
N LYS A 52 7.85 10.89 6.73
CA LYS A 52 7.07 11.26 5.55
C LYS A 52 6.85 10.06 4.65
N CYS A 53 5.77 10.11 3.89
CA CYS A 53 5.46 9.12 2.87
C CYS A 53 5.28 9.85 1.55
N GLU A 54 6.06 9.46 0.55
CA GLU A 54 5.95 10.02 -0.79
C GLU A 54 5.63 8.89 -1.76
N VAL A 55 4.63 9.11 -2.60
CA VAL A 55 4.23 8.13 -3.61
C VAL A 55 4.62 8.62 -4.99
N THR A 56 5.24 7.75 -5.75
CA THR A 56 5.69 8.07 -7.11
C THR A 56 5.20 6.95 -8.04
N GLU A 57 4.72 7.33 -9.21
CA GLU A 57 4.38 6.36 -10.24
C GLU A 57 5.66 5.86 -10.88
N GLY A 58 5.79 4.53 -10.99
CA GLY A 58 6.97 3.93 -11.58
C GLY A 58 7.50 2.79 -10.73
N THR A 59 8.76 2.41 -10.99
CA THR A 59 9.41 1.28 -10.33
C THR A 59 10.61 1.76 -9.54
N ALA A 60 10.67 1.38 -8.27
CA ALA A 60 11.80 1.70 -7.41
C ALA A 60 12.98 0.80 -7.72
N ASP A 61 14.20 1.32 -7.51
CA ASP A 61 15.42 0.56 -7.80
C ASP A 61 15.61 -0.63 -6.86
N ALA A 62 15.36 -0.43 -5.57
CA ALA A 62 15.60 -1.47 -4.58
C ALA A 62 14.52 -1.40 -3.50
N PRO A 63 13.31 -1.87 -3.81
CA PRO A 63 12.24 -1.78 -2.82
C PRO A 63 12.48 -2.73 -1.64
N THR A 64 12.07 -2.27 -0.47
CA THR A 64 12.12 -3.08 0.74
C THR A 64 11.09 -4.19 0.67
N VAL A 65 9.90 -3.87 0.15
CA VAL A 65 8.79 -4.81 -0.03
C VAL A 65 8.19 -4.55 -1.40
N THR A 66 7.82 -5.62 -2.09
CA THR A 66 7.09 -5.53 -3.36
C THR A 66 5.76 -6.24 -3.21
N ILE A 67 4.68 -5.56 -3.54
CA ILE A 67 3.33 -6.11 -3.49
C ILE A 67 2.82 -6.24 -4.92
N ASN A 68 2.39 -7.43 -5.30
CA ASN A 68 1.82 -7.72 -6.61
C ASN A 68 0.36 -8.10 -6.43
N SER A 69 -0.55 -7.33 -6.99
CA SER A 69 -1.98 -7.54 -6.79
C SER A 69 -2.77 -7.10 -8.01
N PRO A 70 -3.86 -7.81 -8.35
CA PRO A 70 -4.84 -7.22 -9.25
C PRO A 70 -5.37 -5.94 -8.62
N SER A 71 -5.55 -4.91 -9.45
CA SER A 71 -6.01 -3.62 -8.96
C SER A 71 -7.34 -3.72 -8.22
N GLU A 72 -8.27 -4.51 -8.76
CA GLU A 72 -9.58 -4.68 -8.15
C GLU A 72 -9.51 -5.34 -6.77
N VAL A 73 -8.56 -6.25 -6.56
CA VAL A 73 -8.37 -6.88 -5.27
C VAL A 73 -7.85 -5.88 -4.25
N TRP A 74 -6.81 -5.15 -4.61
CA TRP A 74 -6.22 -4.16 -3.71
C TRP A 74 -7.21 -3.06 -3.37
N LEU A 75 -7.99 -2.64 -4.35
CA LEU A 75 -9.01 -1.62 -4.14
C LEU A 75 -10.05 -2.10 -3.13
N LYS A 76 -10.50 -3.35 -3.24
CA LYS A 76 -11.44 -3.91 -2.27
C LYS A 76 -10.87 -3.95 -0.86
N VAL A 77 -9.58 -4.28 -0.74
CA VAL A 77 -8.91 -4.28 0.56
C VAL A 77 -8.91 -2.85 1.13
N MET A 78 -8.59 -1.88 0.31
CA MET A 78 -8.54 -0.48 0.76
C MET A 78 -9.93 0.07 1.06
N ARG A 79 -10.97 -0.42 0.39
CA ARG A 79 -12.35 -0.04 0.66
C ARG A 79 -12.95 -0.83 1.82
N ARG A 80 -12.18 -1.73 2.42
CA ARG A 80 -12.62 -2.58 3.53
C ARG A 80 -13.76 -3.54 3.14
N GLU A 81 -13.85 -3.84 1.85
CA GLU A 81 -14.79 -4.83 1.33
C GLU A 81 -14.20 -6.23 1.35
N LEU A 82 -12.89 -6.33 1.52
CA LEU A 82 -12.17 -7.58 1.55
C LEU A 82 -11.07 -7.47 2.60
N ASP A 83 -11.01 -8.45 3.50
CA ASP A 83 -9.97 -8.47 4.51
C ASP A 83 -8.63 -8.79 3.85
N GLY A 84 -7.62 -7.94 4.13
CA GLY A 84 -6.30 -8.09 3.51
C GLY A 84 -5.62 -9.40 3.85
N ALA A 85 -5.71 -9.85 5.10
CA ALA A 85 -5.10 -11.12 5.50
C ALA A 85 -5.78 -12.29 4.80
N THR A 86 -7.11 -12.24 4.69
CA THR A 86 -7.87 -13.28 3.99
C THR A 86 -7.50 -13.32 2.51
N ALA A 87 -7.39 -12.15 1.88
CA ALA A 87 -7.01 -12.07 0.47
C ALA A 87 -5.63 -12.66 0.24
N PHE A 88 -4.69 -12.36 1.13
CA PHE A 88 -3.35 -12.89 1.01
C PHE A 88 -3.34 -14.41 1.20
N MET A 89 -4.01 -14.91 2.22
CA MET A 89 -4.04 -16.34 2.51
C MET A 89 -4.72 -17.14 1.40
N SER A 90 -5.66 -16.55 0.70
CA SER A 90 -6.32 -17.20 -0.42
C SER A 90 -5.60 -17.01 -1.75
N GLY A 91 -4.44 -16.35 -1.72
CA GLY A 91 -3.62 -16.19 -2.92
C GLY A 91 -4.09 -15.14 -3.89
N GLN A 92 -4.92 -14.20 -3.44
CA GLN A 92 -5.42 -13.15 -4.33
C GLN A 92 -4.38 -12.08 -4.63
N PHE A 93 -3.39 -11.94 -3.77
CA PHE A 93 -2.24 -11.10 -4.06
C PHE A 93 -0.99 -11.72 -3.42
N THR A 94 0.18 -11.27 -3.87
CA THR A 94 1.45 -11.78 -3.35
C THR A 94 2.35 -10.63 -2.96
N PHE A 95 3.36 -10.94 -2.15
CA PHE A 95 4.39 -9.96 -1.84
C PHE A 95 5.72 -10.66 -1.64
N THR A 96 6.80 -9.89 -1.81
CA THR A 96 8.16 -10.35 -1.55
C THR A 96 8.90 -9.26 -0.80
N GLY A 97 9.95 -9.64 -0.09
CA GLY A 97 10.79 -8.69 0.63
C GLY A 97 10.69 -8.85 2.13
N ASP A 98 10.83 -7.75 2.84
CA ASP A 98 10.89 -7.76 4.30
C ASP A 98 9.50 -7.91 4.92
N MET A 99 9.25 -9.07 5.51
CA MET A 99 7.97 -9.37 6.14
C MET A 99 7.69 -8.45 7.33
N GLY A 100 8.73 -8.12 8.09
CA GLY A 100 8.57 -7.25 9.25
C GLY A 100 8.07 -5.88 8.84
N VAL A 101 8.61 -5.34 7.77
CA VAL A 101 8.16 -4.05 7.24
C VAL A 101 6.72 -4.15 6.75
N LEU A 102 6.39 -5.22 6.05
CA LEU A 102 5.04 -5.41 5.55
C LEU A 102 4.01 -5.41 6.68
N MET A 103 4.31 -6.11 7.77
CA MET A 103 3.40 -6.16 8.89
C MET A 103 3.28 -4.82 9.60
N GLN A 104 4.37 -4.06 9.65
CA GLN A 104 4.36 -2.75 10.28
C GLN A 104 3.60 -1.71 9.46
N MET A 105 3.72 -1.79 8.13
CA MET A 105 3.13 -0.76 7.27
C MET A 105 1.62 -0.68 7.38
N GLY A 106 0.97 -1.77 7.75
CA GLY A 106 -0.47 -1.75 7.95
C GLY A 106 -0.89 -0.76 9.01
N GLY A 107 -0.07 -0.58 10.05
CA GLY A 107 -0.34 0.40 11.09
C GLY A 107 0.02 1.83 10.72
N TRP A 108 0.80 2.01 9.65
CA TRP A 108 1.22 3.34 9.23
C TRP A 108 0.16 4.10 8.43
N PHE A 109 -0.82 3.41 7.89
CA PHE A 109 -1.75 3.99 6.93
C PHE A 109 -3.22 3.94 7.38
N GLY A 110 -3.46 4.29 8.62
CA GLY A 110 -4.81 4.55 9.07
C GLY A 110 -5.73 3.35 9.20
N GLN A 111 -5.15 2.18 9.33
CA GLN A 111 -5.91 0.95 9.50
C GLN A 111 -6.23 0.70 10.96
N GLY A 112 -6.63 1.70 11.61
CA GLY A 112 -6.89 1.72 13.03
C GLY A 112 -7.54 0.54 13.61
#